data_d15ee7e74aa94ad017b7fa45b4e96afb
#
_entry.id   d15ee7e74aa94ad017b7fa45b4e96afb
#
_cell.length_a   1.000
_cell.length_b   1.000
_cell.length_c   1.000
_cell.angle_alpha   90.00
_cell.angle_beta   90.00
_cell.angle_gamma   90.00
#
_symmetry.space_group_name_H-M   'P 1'
#
loop_
_entity.id
_entity.type
_entity.pdbx_description
1 polymer ?
#
loop_
_entity_poly.entity_id
_entity_poly.type
_entity_poly.pdbx_seq_one_letter_code
_entity_poly.pdbx_strand_id
1 'polypeptide(L)'
;MRRATLLLTVLFYAVSLMARPRVPVILTAGQSNADGRVPLSELPDEMRNFKYCMWSYGSGDFETATGQFLLFSPRVAKPKIEESWGFDAVVYHKLEGLWQRPFYVIKHTDGGTAIDPSCKTSTHGLFWSADEDFLNSTTSASHGGKSLLKAFEQQIDECLPNLPEGYDIKVMIWHQGESDQQADDRYYENLKAVIKHIRQHLVAVTGKKKYARLPVICGTYAKGSRMRSQRVVDALYKLLQEDKNFYVIDASDLPLLRDRLHFNAKGAQELGDRFFEKMKELKIVR
;
A
#
# COMPACT_ATOMS: atom_id res chain seq x y z
N MET A 1 34.10 -8.21 -72.89
CA MET A 1 34.20 -8.63 -71.47
C MET A 1 33.42 -7.63 -70.61
N ARG A 2 32.21 -7.97 -70.23
CA ARG A 2 31.34 -7.11 -69.39
C ARG A 2 31.48 -7.56 -67.93
N ARG A 3 31.99 -6.64 -67.06
CA ARG A 3 32.07 -6.88 -65.60
C ARG A 3 30.69 -6.59 -65.00
N ALA A 4 30.01 -7.58 -64.46
CA ALA A 4 28.82 -7.42 -63.63
C ALA A 4 29.22 -7.06 -62.21
N THR A 5 28.84 -5.85 -61.77
CA THR A 5 29.00 -5.40 -60.39
C THR A 5 27.81 -5.87 -59.58
N LEU A 6 28.04 -6.77 -58.65
CA LEU A 6 27.02 -7.28 -57.73
C LEU A 6 26.88 -6.28 -56.58
N LEU A 7 25.76 -5.55 -56.53
CA LEU A 7 25.40 -4.70 -55.37
C LEU A 7 24.81 -5.59 -54.27
N LEU A 8 25.52 -5.79 -53.18
CA LEU A 8 25.02 -6.45 -52.01
C LEU A 8 24.25 -5.46 -51.13
N THR A 9 22.94 -5.48 -51.18
CA THR A 9 22.07 -4.66 -50.34
C THR A 9 21.93 -5.34 -49.00
N VAL A 10 22.65 -4.88 -47.97
CA VAL A 10 22.53 -5.33 -46.58
C VAL A 10 21.31 -4.61 -45.97
N LEU A 11 20.21 -5.34 -45.82
CA LEU A 11 19.01 -4.87 -45.12
C LEU A 11 19.27 -4.94 -43.62
N PHE A 12 19.58 -3.81 -42.98
CA PHE A 12 19.59 -3.70 -41.53
C PHE A 12 18.15 -3.72 -41.02
N TYR A 13 17.70 -4.87 -40.51
CA TYR A 13 16.52 -4.93 -39.65
C TYR A 13 16.89 -4.28 -38.30
N ALA A 14 16.57 -3.02 -38.15
CA ALA A 14 16.50 -2.38 -36.83
C ALA A 14 15.32 -2.98 -36.08
N VAL A 15 15.55 -4.07 -35.33
CA VAL A 15 14.60 -4.52 -34.32
C VAL A 15 14.57 -3.44 -33.26
N SER A 16 13.57 -2.54 -33.34
CA SER A 16 13.22 -1.68 -32.25
C SER A 16 12.92 -2.55 -31.03
N LEU A 17 13.87 -2.66 -30.11
CA LEU A 17 13.63 -3.18 -28.77
C LEU A 17 12.67 -2.19 -28.09
N MET A 18 11.38 -2.31 -28.38
CA MET A 18 10.37 -1.64 -27.57
C MET A 18 10.55 -2.18 -26.15
N ALA A 19 11.03 -1.34 -25.25
CA ALA A 19 11.15 -1.68 -23.84
C ALA A 19 9.80 -2.23 -23.39
N ARG A 20 9.77 -3.48 -22.94
CA ARG A 20 8.54 -4.09 -22.42
C ARG A 20 7.95 -3.15 -21.38
N PRO A 21 6.65 -2.86 -21.44
CA PRO A 21 6.04 -1.97 -20.46
C PRO A 21 6.26 -2.54 -19.07
N ARG A 22 6.80 -1.72 -18.18
CA ARG A 22 7.12 -2.13 -16.81
C ARG A 22 5.85 -2.59 -16.10
N VAL A 23 5.95 -3.69 -15.37
CA VAL A 23 4.82 -4.25 -14.62
C VAL A 23 4.59 -3.41 -13.37
N PRO A 24 3.39 -2.80 -13.19
CA PRO A 24 3.14 -1.96 -12.02
C PRO A 24 3.06 -2.78 -10.74
N VAL A 25 3.61 -2.22 -9.66
CA VAL A 25 3.49 -2.75 -8.30
C VAL A 25 2.96 -1.65 -7.38
N ILE A 26 1.96 -1.97 -6.57
CA ILE A 26 1.38 -1.10 -5.54
C ILE A 26 1.76 -1.67 -4.18
N LEU A 27 2.26 -0.83 -3.28
CA LEU A 27 2.38 -1.17 -1.87
C LEU A 27 1.16 -0.66 -1.12
N THR A 28 0.61 -1.46 -0.21
CA THR A 28 -0.51 -1.05 0.65
C THR A 28 -0.20 -1.45 2.08
N ALA A 29 -0.21 -0.49 3.00
CA ALA A 29 0.05 -0.74 4.41
C ALA A 29 -0.83 0.12 5.31
N GLY A 30 -1.02 -0.30 6.55
CA GLY A 30 -1.81 0.43 7.52
C GLY A 30 -2.56 -0.45 8.51
N GLN A 31 -3.65 0.10 9.06
CA GLN A 31 -4.46 -0.60 10.05
C GLN A 31 -5.88 -0.97 9.51
N SER A 32 -6.86 -1.11 10.39
CA SER A 32 -8.16 -1.72 10.07
C SER A 32 -8.90 -1.13 8.87
N ASN A 33 -8.86 0.18 8.64
CA ASN A 33 -9.50 0.77 7.46
C ASN A 33 -8.76 0.43 6.17
N ALA A 34 -7.43 0.27 6.20
CA ALA A 34 -6.65 -0.24 5.07
C ALA A 34 -6.81 -1.76 4.89
N ASP A 35 -7.02 -2.47 5.99
CA ASP A 35 -7.26 -3.91 5.99
C ASP A 35 -8.61 -4.24 5.31
N GLY A 36 -9.67 -3.51 5.71
CA GLY A 36 -11.03 -3.67 5.24
C GLY A 36 -11.96 -4.12 6.37
N ARG A 37 -13.09 -3.41 6.54
CA ARG A 37 -14.09 -3.71 7.59
C ARG A 37 -15.52 -3.57 7.09
N VAL A 38 -15.72 -3.29 5.80
CA VAL A 38 -17.05 -3.29 5.21
C VAL A 38 -17.53 -4.73 5.06
N PRO A 39 -18.73 -5.10 5.51
CA PRO A 39 -19.25 -6.45 5.33
C PRO A 39 -19.19 -6.92 3.87
N LEU A 40 -18.78 -8.15 3.63
CA LEU A 40 -18.65 -8.70 2.28
C LEU A 40 -20.00 -8.75 1.54
N SER A 41 -21.11 -8.81 2.28
CA SER A 41 -22.46 -8.73 1.71
C SER A 41 -22.77 -7.41 1.01
N GLU A 42 -22.03 -6.34 1.37
CA GLU A 42 -22.16 -5.01 0.76
C GLU A 42 -21.15 -4.77 -0.38
N LEU A 43 -20.38 -5.81 -0.78
CA LEU A 43 -19.43 -5.68 -1.89
C LEU A 43 -20.19 -5.55 -3.22
N PRO A 44 -19.92 -4.50 -4.03
CA PRO A 44 -20.48 -4.36 -5.37
C PRO A 44 -20.18 -5.57 -6.27
N ASP A 45 -21.14 -5.98 -7.08
CA ASP A 45 -21.01 -7.18 -7.91
C ASP A 45 -19.85 -7.09 -8.92
N GLU A 46 -19.61 -5.89 -9.46
CA GLU A 46 -18.51 -5.61 -10.39
C GLU A 46 -17.12 -5.80 -9.76
N MET A 47 -17.02 -5.73 -8.43
CA MET A 47 -15.76 -5.94 -7.71
C MET A 47 -15.58 -7.36 -7.18
N ARG A 48 -16.45 -8.30 -7.53
CA ARG A 48 -16.34 -9.71 -7.06
C ARG A 48 -15.29 -10.53 -7.82
N ASN A 49 -14.97 -10.14 -9.04
CA ASN A 49 -14.12 -10.92 -9.92
C ASN A 49 -13.03 -10.06 -10.54
N PHE A 50 -11.80 -10.28 -10.11
CA PHE A 50 -10.60 -9.69 -10.68
C PHE A 50 -9.97 -10.64 -11.71
N LYS A 51 -9.23 -10.08 -12.67
CA LYS A 51 -8.54 -10.83 -13.74
C LYS A 51 -7.04 -10.55 -13.78
N TYR A 52 -6.62 -9.36 -13.39
CA TYR A 52 -5.27 -8.86 -13.59
C TYR A 52 -4.58 -8.41 -12.31
N CYS A 53 -5.30 -8.20 -11.22
CA CYS A 53 -4.72 -7.83 -9.94
C CYS A 53 -4.18 -9.07 -9.23
N MET A 54 -2.86 -9.13 -9.07
CA MET A 54 -2.18 -10.19 -8.33
C MET A 54 -1.70 -9.64 -7.00
N TRP A 55 -2.02 -10.28 -5.87
CA TRP A 55 -1.62 -9.77 -4.57
C TRP A 55 -0.88 -10.79 -3.72
N SER A 56 0.03 -10.29 -2.88
CA SER A 56 0.57 -10.96 -1.71
C SER A 56 0.06 -10.21 -0.48
N TYR A 57 -0.61 -10.91 0.42
CA TYR A 57 -1.21 -10.33 1.61
C TYR A 57 -0.53 -10.82 2.87
N GLY A 58 -0.09 -9.90 3.72
CA GLY A 58 0.52 -10.15 5.02
C GLY A 58 -0.22 -9.48 6.17
N SER A 59 -0.10 -10.07 7.34
CA SER A 59 -0.61 -9.55 8.60
C SER A 59 0.25 -10.08 9.75
N GLY A 60 0.37 -9.31 10.84
CA GLY A 60 1.04 -9.77 12.06
C GLY A 60 0.19 -10.72 12.91
N ASP A 61 -1.12 -10.79 12.65
CA ASP A 61 -2.07 -11.54 13.45
C ASP A 61 -2.18 -13.04 13.09
N PHE A 62 -1.77 -13.43 11.88
CA PHE A 62 -1.86 -14.81 11.42
C PHE A 62 -0.89 -15.09 10.26
N GLU A 63 -0.56 -16.37 10.09
CA GLU A 63 0.29 -16.81 8.98
C GLU A 63 -0.38 -16.53 7.64
N THR A 64 0.38 -15.92 6.76
CA THR A 64 0.01 -15.68 5.35
C THR A 64 1.10 -16.26 4.47
N ALA A 65 0.73 -16.68 3.26
CA ALA A 65 1.70 -17.14 2.26
C ALA A 65 2.40 -15.91 1.63
N THR A 66 3.25 -15.25 2.41
CA THR A 66 4.02 -14.12 1.91
C THR A 66 4.99 -14.57 0.80
N GLY A 67 5.36 -13.64 -0.07
CA GLY A 67 6.22 -13.95 -1.21
C GLY A 67 5.50 -14.58 -2.41
N GLN A 68 4.29 -15.13 -2.24
CA GLN A 68 3.47 -15.67 -3.33
C GLN A 68 2.42 -14.66 -3.78
N PHE A 69 2.20 -14.59 -5.09
CA PHE A 69 1.13 -13.76 -5.65
C PHE A 69 -0.05 -14.63 -6.11
N LEU A 70 -1.20 -14.36 -5.53
CA LEU A 70 -2.48 -14.96 -5.90
C LEU A 70 -3.34 -13.93 -6.63
N LEU A 71 -4.34 -14.39 -7.36
CA LEU A 71 -5.35 -13.48 -7.91
C LEU A 71 -6.04 -12.77 -6.74
N PHE A 72 -6.15 -11.43 -6.82
CA PHE A 72 -6.75 -10.64 -5.75
C PHE A 72 -8.19 -11.07 -5.50
N SER A 73 -8.51 -11.23 -4.24
CA SER A 73 -9.86 -11.37 -3.73
C SER A 73 -10.14 -10.24 -2.75
N PRO A 74 -11.20 -9.45 -2.92
CA PRO A 74 -11.53 -8.38 -1.98
C PRO A 74 -11.90 -8.90 -0.58
N ARG A 75 -12.10 -10.19 -0.45
CA ARG A 75 -12.45 -10.86 0.81
C ARG A 75 -11.24 -10.91 1.73
N VAL A 76 -11.31 -10.19 2.83
CA VAL A 76 -10.40 -10.31 3.97
C VAL A 76 -11.04 -11.26 4.98
N ALA A 77 -10.43 -12.42 5.19
CA ALA A 77 -10.89 -13.41 6.15
C ALA A 77 -9.82 -13.58 7.23
N LYS A 78 -10.09 -13.05 8.42
CA LYS A 78 -9.23 -13.20 9.61
C LYS A 78 -9.97 -14.00 10.69
N PRO A 79 -9.25 -14.77 11.52
CA PRO A 79 -9.87 -15.39 12.68
C PRO A 79 -10.65 -14.37 13.52
N LYS A 80 -11.89 -14.68 13.86
CA LYS A 80 -12.79 -13.85 14.69
C LYS A 80 -13.23 -12.51 14.05
N ILE A 81 -12.97 -12.28 12.78
CA ILE A 81 -13.45 -11.10 12.04
C ILE A 81 -14.37 -11.60 10.93
N GLU A 82 -15.57 -11.01 10.84
CA GLU A 82 -16.47 -11.27 9.71
C GLU A 82 -15.78 -10.94 8.39
N GLU A 83 -16.05 -11.72 7.36
CA GLU A 83 -15.51 -11.48 6.02
C GLU A 83 -15.87 -10.08 5.54
N SER A 84 -14.86 -9.35 5.13
CA SER A 84 -14.98 -7.92 4.84
C SER A 84 -14.10 -7.50 3.67
N TRP A 85 -14.33 -6.28 3.19
CA TRP A 85 -13.54 -5.63 2.15
C TRP A 85 -13.18 -4.20 2.55
N GLY A 86 -12.24 -3.59 1.84
CA GLY A 86 -11.75 -2.25 2.11
C GLY A 86 -11.71 -1.35 0.88
N PHE A 87 -11.41 -0.07 1.08
CA PHE A 87 -11.31 0.92 0.01
C PHE A 87 -10.25 0.58 -1.06
N ASP A 88 -9.25 -0.20 -0.69
CA ASP A 88 -8.20 -0.68 -1.58
C ASP A 88 -8.75 -1.56 -2.70
N ALA A 89 -9.81 -2.35 -2.44
CA ALA A 89 -10.49 -3.13 -3.47
C ALA A 89 -11.05 -2.22 -4.59
N VAL A 90 -11.56 -1.04 -4.25
CA VAL A 90 -12.03 -0.04 -5.23
C VAL A 90 -10.85 0.50 -6.05
N VAL A 91 -9.75 0.84 -5.39
CA VAL A 91 -8.53 1.29 -6.09
C VAL A 91 -8.05 0.23 -7.09
N TYR A 92 -7.96 -1.03 -6.65
CA TYR A 92 -7.47 -2.11 -7.50
C TYR A 92 -8.42 -2.42 -8.66
N HIS A 93 -9.73 -2.37 -8.43
CA HIS A 93 -10.73 -2.52 -9.47
C HIS A 93 -10.58 -1.45 -10.56
N LYS A 94 -10.41 -0.19 -10.17
CA LYS A 94 -10.19 0.92 -11.11
C LYS A 94 -8.86 0.81 -11.85
N LEU A 95 -7.80 0.37 -11.17
CA LEU A 95 -6.50 0.12 -11.81
C LEU A 95 -6.60 -1.03 -12.81
N GLU A 96 -7.34 -2.09 -12.49
CA GLU A 96 -7.60 -3.20 -13.41
C GLU A 96 -8.33 -2.72 -14.67
N GLY A 97 -9.37 -1.91 -14.52
CA GLY A 97 -10.10 -1.30 -15.63
C GLY A 97 -9.24 -0.38 -16.49
N LEU A 98 -8.31 0.37 -15.86
CA LEU A 98 -7.42 1.28 -16.56
C LEU A 98 -6.32 0.54 -17.33
N TRP A 99 -5.66 -0.42 -16.71
CA TRP A 99 -4.48 -1.08 -17.29
C TRP A 99 -4.81 -2.28 -18.16
N GLN A 100 -5.87 -3.01 -17.87
CA GLN A 100 -6.32 -4.24 -18.58
C GLN A 100 -5.15 -5.23 -18.81
N ARG A 101 -4.23 -5.32 -17.86
CA ARG A 101 -3.05 -6.18 -17.87
C ARG A 101 -2.58 -6.46 -16.44
N PRO A 102 -1.80 -7.53 -16.21
CA PRO A 102 -1.31 -7.87 -14.88
C PRO A 102 -0.60 -6.71 -14.17
N PHE A 103 -0.96 -6.50 -12.92
CA PHE A 103 -0.26 -5.66 -11.96
C PHE A 103 -0.24 -6.35 -10.59
N TYR A 104 0.65 -5.93 -9.72
CA TYR A 104 0.92 -6.61 -8.48
C TYR A 104 0.70 -5.69 -7.28
N VAL A 105 0.24 -6.29 -6.19
CA VAL A 105 0.03 -5.60 -4.90
C VAL A 105 0.77 -6.35 -3.81
N ILE A 106 1.56 -5.64 -3.01
CA ILE A 106 2.11 -6.14 -1.76
C ILE A 106 1.38 -5.40 -0.65
N LYS A 107 0.49 -6.12 0.05
CA LYS A 107 -0.35 -5.55 1.10
C LYS A 107 0.03 -6.14 2.45
N HIS A 108 0.34 -5.27 3.42
CA HIS A 108 0.53 -5.64 4.83
C HIS A 108 -0.31 -4.73 5.71
N THR A 109 -1.32 -5.29 6.36
CA THR A 109 -2.25 -4.51 7.17
C THR A 109 -2.62 -5.25 8.44
N ASP A 110 -2.74 -4.50 9.55
CA ASP A 110 -3.12 -5.07 10.83
C ASP A 110 -4.00 -4.12 11.61
N GLY A 111 -5.18 -4.61 12.03
CA GLY A 111 -6.21 -3.79 12.65
C GLY A 111 -5.85 -3.33 14.06
N GLY A 112 -6.11 -2.05 14.38
CA GLY A 112 -5.94 -1.50 15.72
C GLY A 112 -4.49 -1.27 16.13
N THR A 113 -3.56 -1.17 15.16
CA THR A 113 -2.11 -1.04 15.44
C THR A 113 -1.63 0.40 15.35
N ALA A 114 -0.75 0.78 16.27
CA ALA A 114 -0.13 2.10 16.35
C ALA A 114 1.27 2.11 15.72
N ILE A 115 1.80 3.31 15.46
CA ILE A 115 3.22 3.48 15.14
C ILE A 115 4.03 3.49 16.43
N ASP A 116 3.58 4.27 17.42
CA ASP A 116 4.34 4.51 18.65
C ASP A 116 4.23 3.36 19.66
N PRO A 117 5.36 2.76 20.10
CA PRO A 117 5.33 1.65 21.05
C PRO A 117 4.79 2.00 22.44
N SER A 118 4.63 3.27 22.77
CA SER A 118 4.01 3.70 24.03
C SER A 118 2.48 3.60 24.00
N CYS A 119 1.86 3.42 22.83
CA CYS A 119 0.42 3.27 22.68
C CYS A 119 -0.05 1.89 23.18
N LYS A 120 -0.45 1.82 24.45
CA LYS A 120 -0.87 0.58 25.13
C LYS A 120 -2.12 -0.06 24.53
N THR A 121 -2.87 0.71 23.75
CA THR A 121 -4.09 0.24 23.06
C THR A 121 -3.80 -0.43 21.71
N SER A 122 -2.54 -0.48 21.29
CA SER A 122 -2.16 -1.16 20.06
C SER A 122 -2.47 -2.66 20.18
N THR A 123 -3.19 -3.18 19.19
CA THR A 123 -3.66 -4.56 19.16
C THR A 123 -2.47 -5.53 19.20
N HIS A 124 -2.54 -6.53 20.09
CA HIS A 124 -1.49 -7.54 20.31
C HIS A 124 -0.09 -6.97 20.65
N GLY A 125 0.02 -5.66 20.94
CA GLY A 125 1.31 -5.01 21.15
C GLY A 125 2.18 -4.97 19.89
N LEU A 126 1.55 -4.90 18.72
CA LEU A 126 2.20 -4.80 17.42
C LEU A 126 2.31 -3.32 17.01
N PHE A 127 3.45 -2.93 16.42
CA PHE A 127 3.74 -1.54 16.11
C PHE A 127 4.46 -1.37 14.77
N TRP A 128 4.19 -0.23 14.13
CA TRP A 128 4.85 0.21 12.89
C TRP A 128 6.12 1.03 13.13
N SER A 129 6.62 1.08 14.36
CA SER A 129 7.72 1.96 14.73
C SER A 129 8.98 1.73 13.91
N ALA A 130 9.60 2.85 13.50
CA ALA A 130 10.93 2.91 12.91
C ALA A 130 11.99 3.42 13.91
N ASP A 131 11.64 3.48 15.19
CA ASP A 131 12.59 3.77 16.28
C ASP A 131 13.66 2.68 16.38
N GLU A 132 14.93 3.06 16.40
CA GLU A 132 16.06 2.12 16.37
C GLU A 132 16.10 1.22 17.61
N ASP A 133 15.81 1.75 18.80
CA ASP A 133 15.80 0.95 20.03
C ASP A 133 14.66 -0.07 19.98
N PHE A 134 13.48 0.33 19.51
CA PHE A 134 12.38 -0.58 19.30
C PHE A 134 12.74 -1.67 18.27
N LEU A 135 13.27 -1.30 17.12
CA LEU A 135 13.65 -2.26 16.08
C LEU A 135 14.73 -3.23 16.58
N ASN A 136 15.69 -2.77 17.37
CA ASN A 136 16.72 -3.62 17.95
C ASN A 136 16.21 -4.55 19.06
N SER A 137 15.11 -4.20 19.71
CA SER A 137 14.53 -4.95 20.83
C SER A 137 13.56 -6.08 20.40
N THR A 138 13.14 -6.13 19.14
CA THR A 138 12.13 -7.09 18.68
C THR A 138 12.40 -7.61 17.27
N THR A 139 11.83 -8.77 16.97
CA THR A 139 11.82 -9.36 15.63
C THR A 139 10.57 -8.91 14.84
N SER A 140 10.47 -9.39 13.60
CA SER A 140 9.29 -9.27 12.75
C SER A 140 8.04 -9.84 13.42
N ALA A 141 6.91 -9.17 13.29
CA ALA A 141 5.62 -9.68 13.76
C ALA A 141 5.26 -11.02 13.11
N SER A 142 5.64 -11.24 11.85
CA SER A 142 5.46 -12.53 11.15
C SER A 142 6.24 -13.69 11.79
N HIS A 143 7.19 -13.40 12.69
CA HIS A 143 7.98 -14.40 13.42
C HIS A 143 7.79 -14.28 14.95
N GLY A 144 6.60 -13.86 15.38
CA GLY A 144 6.26 -13.76 16.79
C GLY A 144 6.86 -12.55 17.51
N GLY A 145 7.52 -11.63 16.81
CA GLY A 145 7.95 -10.35 17.35
C GLY A 145 6.85 -9.31 17.35
N LYS A 146 7.22 -8.03 17.49
CA LYS A 146 6.28 -6.92 17.63
C LYS A 146 6.34 -5.90 16.49
N SER A 147 7.32 -6.01 15.58
CA SER A 147 7.51 -5.03 14.51
C SER A 147 6.74 -5.39 13.25
N LEU A 148 5.71 -4.64 12.94
CA LEU A 148 4.99 -4.68 11.66
C LEU A 148 5.84 -4.09 10.53
N LEU A 149 6.69 -3.11 10.82
CA LEU A 149 7.60 -2.55 9.83
C LEU A 149 8.56 -3.62 9.30
N LYS A 150 9.21 -4.39 10.19
CA LYS A 150 10.05 -5.54 9.78
C LYS A 150 9.26 -6.62 9.04
N ALA A 151 8.01 -6.88 9.45
CA ALA A 151 7.16 -7.84 8.78
C ALA A 151 6.81 -7.40 7.35
N PHE A 152 6.55 -6.12 7.15
CA PHE A 152 6.28 -5.57 5.82
C PHE A 152 7.54 -5.57 4.94
N GLU A 153 8.69 -5.20 5.47
CA GLU A 153 9.97 -5.26 4.75
C GLU A 153 10.32 -6.69 4.34
N GLN A 154 10.17 -7.65 5.25
CA GLN A 154 10.37 -9.06 4.96
C GLN A 154 9.43 -9.54 3.84
N GLN A 155 8.15 -9.19 3.90
CA GLN A 155 7.20 -9.53 2.84
C GLN A 155 7.60 -8.92 1.49
N ILE A 156 8.09 -7.67 1.48
CA ILE A 156 8.64 -7.05 0.27
C ILE A 156 9.80 -7.89 -0.27
N ASP A 157 10.77 -8.26 0.57
CA ASP A 157 11.94 -9.04 0.19
C ASP A 157 11.58 -10.41 -0.38
N GLU A 158 10.59 -11.07 0.19
CA GLU A 158 10.06 -12.35 -0.28
C GLU A 158 9.28 -12.23 -1.60
N CYS A 159 8.61 -11.08 -1.83
CA CYS A 159 7.85 -10.82 -3.05
C CYS A 159 8.72 -10.42 -4.24
N LEU A 160 9.76 -9.63 -4.03
CA LEU A 160 10.55 -9.05 -5.12
C LEU A 160 11.12 -10.08 -6.11
N PRO A 161 11.66 -11.25 -5.68
CA PRO A 161 12.17 -12.28 -6.59
C PRO A 161 11.07 -12.93 -7.46
N ASN A 162 9.82 -12.86 -7.01
CA ASN A 162 8.67 -13.47 -7.68
C ASN A 162 7.92 -12.50 -8.60
N LEU A 163 8.38 -11.25 -8.69
CA LEU A 163 7.84 -10.27 -9.63
C LEU A 163 8.42 -10.49 -11.03
N PRO A 164 7.64 -10.23 -12.09
CA PRO A 164 8.17 -10.25 -13.47
C PRO A 164 9.31 -9.25 -13.65
N GLU A 165 10.25 -9.58 -14.54
CA GLU A 165 11.31 -8.65 -14.94
C GLU A 165 10.75 -7.29 -15.37
N GLY A 166 11.45 -6.23 -14.98
CA GLY A 166 11.05 -4.87 -15.32
C GLY A 166 9.89 -4.33 -14.49
N TYR A 167 9.59 -4.93 -13.33
CA TYR A 167 8.60 -4.35 -12.41
C TYR A 167 8.95 -2.92 -11.99
N ASP A 168 7.92 -2.17 -11.62
CA ASP A 168 8.03 -0.78 -11.18
C ASP A 168 7.08 -0.50 -10.03
N ILE A 169 7.62 -0.34 -8.82
CA ILE A 169 6.83 0.08 -7.65
C ILE A 169 6.41 1.53 -7.88
N LYS A 170 5.10 1.75 -7.94
CA LYS A 170 4.49 3.02 -8.36
C LYS A 170 4.18 3.95 -7.20
N VAL A 171 3.65 3.38 -6.11
CA VAL A 171 3.11 4.15 -4.99
C VAL A 171 2.98 3.25 -3.77
N MET A 172 3.02 3.84 -2.58
CA MET A 172 2.54 3.25 -1.34
C MET A 172 1.24 3.92 -0.92
N ILE A 173 0.21 3.11 -0.71
CA ILE A 173 -1.04 3.50 -0.04
C ILE A 173 -0.82 3.27 1.46
N TRP A 174 -1.09 4.29 2.26
CA TRP A 174 -1.00 4.24 3.72
C TRP A 174 -2.29 4.74 4.36
N HIS A 175 -2.87 3.95 5.26
CA HIS A 175 -4.00 4.42 6.07
C HIS A 175 -3.91 3.85 7.48
N GLN A 176 -3.42 4.68 8.40
CA GLN A 176 -3.15 4.33 9.79
C GLN A 176 -3.09 5.61 10.63
N GLY A 177 -3.29 5.54 11.94
CA GLY A 177 -3.12 6.63 12.91
C GLY A 177 -4.24 6.73 13.93
N GLU A 178 -5.36 6.02 13.72
CA GLU A 178 -6.46 5.97 14.69
C GLU A 178 -6.00 5.40 16.04
N SER A 179 -5.01 4.51 16.03
CA SER A 179 -4.48 3.87 17.23
C SER A 179 -3.37 4.67 17.94
N ASP A 180 -2.95 5.82 17.37
CA ASP A 180 -1.88 6.66 17.94
C ASP A 180 -2.39 7.82 18.81
N GLN A 181 -3.65 7.81 19.27
CA GLN A 181 -4.20 8.90 20.08
C GLN A 181 -3.41 9.17 21.37
N GLN A 182 -2.74 8.15 21.96
CA GLN A 182 -1.93 8.30 23.16
C GLN A 182 -0.54 8.94 22.90
N ALA A 183 -0.15 9.02 21.63
CA ALA A 183 1.13 9.58 21.19
C ALA A 183 0.95 10.49 19.97
N ASP A 184 -0.19 11.15 19.86
CA ASP A 184 -0.56 11.96 18.71
C ASP A 184 0.34 13.20 18.53
N ASP A 185 0.98 13.65 19.59
CA ASP A 185 1.99 14.72 19.58
C ASP A 185 3.30 14.29 18.87
N ARG A 186 3.59 12.99 18.81
CA ARG A 186 4.78 12.42 18.15
C ARG A 186 4.47 11.82 16.77
N TYR A 187 3.20 11.76 16.38
CA TYR A 187 2.78 11.06 15.16
C TYR A 187 3.49 11.57 13.90
N TYR A 188 3.73 12.89 13.81
CA TYR A 188 4.45 13.49 12.69
C TYR A 188 5.86 12.90 12.53
N GLU A 189 6.66 12.91 13.60
CA GLU A 189 8.03 12.38 13.54
C GLU A 189 8.03 10.86 13.31
N ASN A 190 7.13 10.16 13.97
CA ASN A 190 6.99 8.71 13.85
C ASN A 190 6.62 8.28 12.41
N LEU A 191 5.62 8.88 11.79
CA LEU A 191 5.23 8.55 10.42
C LEU A 191 6.32 8.95 9.41
N LYS A 192 6.95 10.09 9.60
CA LYS A 192 8.09 10.53 8.78
C LYS A 192 9.24 9.51 8.82
N ALA A 193 9.55 8.99 10.01
CA ALA A 193 10.56 7.95 10.19
C ALA A 193 10.17 6.64 9.48
N VAL A 194 8.94 6.17 9.62
CA VAL A 194 8.43 4.96 8.94
C VAL A 194 8.54 5.09 7.42
N ILE A 195 8.08 6.20 6.84
CA ILE A 195 8.15 6.43 5.40
C ILE A 195 9.60 6.46 4.90
N LYS A 196 10.48 7.15 5.64
CA LYS A 196 11.91 7.21 5.33
C LYS A 196 12.51 5.82 5.36
N HIS A 197 12.20 5.01 6.37
CA HIS A 197 12.73 3.66 6.56
C HIS A 197 12.33 2.74 5.40
N ILE A 198 11.04 2.69 5.05
CA ILE A 198 10.53 1.91 3.92
C ILE A 198 11.20 2.34 2.60
N ARG A 199 11.33 3.64 2.34
CA ARG A 199 11.99 4.14 1.12
C ARG A 199 13.47 3.73 1.07
N GLN A 200 14.19 3.78 2.19
CA GLN A 200 15.58 3.35 2.30
C GLN A 200 15.72 1.85 2.07
N HIS A 201 14.85 1.05 2.68
CA HIS A 201 14.79 -0.40 2.46
C HIS A 201 14.60 -0.73 0.97
N LEU A 202 13.63 -0.12 0.31
CA LEU A 202 13.40 -0.32 -1.13
C LEU A 202 14.60 0.05 -1.99
N VAL A 203 15.34 1.11 -1.64
CA VAL A 203 16.60 1.45 -2.34
C VAL A 203 17.65 0.38 -2.11
N ALA A 204 17.81 -0.09 -0.89
CA ALA A 204 18.81 -1.09 -0.52
C ALA A 204 18.58 -2.43 -1.25
N VAL A 205 17.36 -2.96 -1.21
CA VAL A 205 17.05 -4.28 -1.77
C VAL A 205 16.89 -4.29 -3.30
N THR A 206 16.55 -3.14 -3.92
CA THR A 206 16.37 -3.07 -5.38
C THR A 206 17.54 -2.43 -6.11
N GLY A 207 18.43 -1.71 -5.44
CA GLY A 207 19.46 -0.85 -6.05
C GLY A 207 18.92 0.37 -6.78
N LYS A 208 17.61 0.62 -6.76
CA LYS A 208 16.97 1.68 -7.58
C LYS A 208 16.78 2.96 -6.77
N LYS A 209 17.69 3.93 -6.92
CA LYS A 209 17.67 5.23 -6.21
C LYS A 209 16.34 6.00 -6.30
N LYS A 210 15.54 5.78 -7.34
CA LYS A 210 14.24 6.44 -7.49
C LYS A 210 13.27 6.15 -6.33
N TYR A 211 13.37 5.00 -5.67
CA TYR A 211 12.49 4.63 -4.57
C TYR A 211 12.75 5.43 -3.29
N ALA A 212 13.86 6.16 -3.18
CA ALA A 212 14.04 7.18 -2.14
C ALA A 212 12.97 8.28 -2.19
N ARG A 213 12.25 8.39 -3.31
CA ARG A 213 11.15 9.34 -3.54
C ARG A 213 9.87 8.62 -3.95
N LEU A 214 9.67 7.37 -3.49
CA LEU A 214 8.43 6.65 -3.76
C LEU A 214 7.24 7.50 -3.28
N PRO A 215 6.25 7.78 -4.16
CA PRO A 215 5.03 8.47 -3.74
C PRO A 215 4.31 7.71 -2.65
N VAL A 216 3.85 8.42 -1.61
CA VAL A 216 2.99 7.91 -0.55
C VAL A 216 1.69 8.67 -0.57
N ILE A 217 0.57 7.98 -0.62
CA ILE A 217 -0.76 8.58 -0.54
C ILE A 217 -1.42 8.08 0.74
N CYS A 218 -1.84 9.00 1.60
CA CYS A 218 -2.45 8.73 2.89
C CYS A 218 -3.86 9.32 2.97
N GLY A 219 -4.80 8.59 3.57
CA GLY A 219 -6.13 9.12 3.87
C GLY A 219 -6.19 9.74 5.27
N THR A 220 -6.96 10.84 5.44
CA THR A 220 -7.36 11.33 6.76
C THR A 220 -8.51 10.50 7.33
N TYR A 221 -9.08 10.93 8.46
CA TYR A 221 -10.15 10.22 9.16
C TYR A 221 -11.45 11.01 9.06
N ALA A 222 -12.58 10.31 9.02
CA ALA A 222 -13.89 10.92 9.07
C ALA A 222 -14.06 11.78 10.35
N LYS A 223 -14.70 12.96 10.23
CA LYS A 223 -14.96 13.84 11.40
C LYS A 223 -15.78 13.14 12.49
N GLY A 224 -16.64 12.20 12.09
CA GLY A 224 -17.45 11.40 13.01
C GLY A 224 -16.72 10.27 13.73
N SER A 225 -15.46 9.99 13.38
CA SER A 225 -14.71 8.90 13.98
C SER A 225 -14.39 9.15 15.46
N ARG A 226 -14.73 8.17 16.30
CA ARG A 226 -14.40 8.18 17.74
C ARG A 226 -12.92 8.11 18.05
N MET A 227 -12.11 7.69 17.07
CA MET A 227 -10.65 7.56 17.19
C MET A 227 -9.92 8.67 16.42
N ARG A 228 -10.61 9.71 16.00
CA ARG A 228 -9.97 10.82 15.29
C ARG A 228 -9.21 11.71 16.27
N SER A 229 -7.92 11.87 16.04
CA SER A 229 -7.11 12.94 16.64
C SER A 229 -6.86 14.07 15.64
N GLN A 230 -7.12 15.32 16.03
CA GLN A 230 -6.80 16.47 15.20
C GLN A 230 -5.28 16.61 15.01
N ARG A 231 -4.48 16.30 16.01
CA ARG A 231 -3.00 16.36 15.93
C ARG A 231 -2.46 15.38 14.89
N VAL A 232 -3.05 14.16 14.81
CA VAL A 232 -2.69 13.20 13.76
C VAL A 232 -3.03 13.75 12.37
N VAL A 233 -4.21 14.36 12.20
CA VAL A 233 -4.58 15.01 10.93
C VAL A 233 -3.63 16.14 10.58
N ASP A 234 -3.30 17.01 11.54
CA ASP A 234 -2.37 18.13 11.35
C ASP A 234 -0.97 17.62 10.97
N ALA A 235 -0.53 16.50 11.56
CA ALA A 235 0.73 15.84 11.22
C ALA A 235 0.78 15.37 9.76
N LEU A 236 -0.33 14.82 9.24
CA LEU A 236 -0.43 14.44 7.82
C LEU A 236 -0.30 15.66 6.89
N TYR A 237 -0.97 16.76 7.21
CA TYR A 237 -0.86 17.98 6.40
C TYR A 237 0.50 18.66 6.53
N LYS A 238 1.16 18.54 7.68
CA LYS A 238 2.55 19.00 7.85
C LYS A 238 3.51 18.20 6.96
N LEU A 239 3.38 16.86 6.90
CA LEU A 239 4.15 16.02 6.00
C LEU A 239 3.91 16.37 4.52
N LEU A 240 2.65 16.63 4.14
CA LEU A 240 2.30 17.08 2.78
C LEU A 240 3.06 18.36 2.37
N GLN A 241 3.31 19.28 3.29
CA GLN A 241 4.05 20.52 3.02
C GLN A 241 5.56 20.29 2.87
N GLU A 242 6.12 19.33 3.59
CA GLU A 242 7.57 19.10 3.65
C GLU A 242 8.07 18.05 2.65
N ASP A 243 7.30 16.98 2.43
CA ASP A 243 7.67 15.89 1.50
C ASP A 243 6.88 16.01 0.19
N LYS A 244 7.54 16.44 -0.88
CA LYS A 244 6.95 16.59 -2.23
C LYS A 244 6.40 15.28 -2.82
N ASN A 245 6.68 14.13 -2.20
CA ASN A 245 6.20 12.82 -2.61
C ASN A 245 5.25 12.20 -1.57
N PHE A 246 4.72 13.00 -0.65
CA PHE A 246 3.68 12.62 0.28
C PHE A 246 2.39 13.38 -0.03
N TYR A 247 1.28 12.69 -0.10
CA TYR A 247 -0.01 13.23 -0.52
C TYR A 247 -1.10 12.82 0.46
N VAL A 248 -2.05 13.72 0.69
CA VAL A 248 -3.16 13.50 1.64
C VAL A 248 -4.48 13.51 0.89
N ILE A 249 -5.32 12.52 1.19
CA ILE A 249 -6.73 12.43 0.79
C ILE A 249 -7.57 12.86 1.99
N ASP A 250 -8.38 13.88 1.82
CA ASP A 250 -9.36 14.25 2.84
C ASP A 250 -10.51 13.24 2.85
N ALA A 251 -10.71 12.58 3.99
CA ALA A 251 -11.80 11.65 4.24
C ALA A 251 -12.76 12.17 5.33
N SER A 252 -12.69 13.45 5.65
CA SER A 252 -13.40 14.04 6.78
C SER A 252 -14.92 14.01 6.68
N ASP A 253 -15.46 13.95 5.48
CA ASP A 253 -16.89 13.93 5.16
C ASP A 253 -17.44 12.51 4.90
N LEU A 254 -16.57 11.48 4.95
CA LEU A 254 -16.97 10.14 4.59
C LEU A 254 -17.76 9.43 5.70
N PRO A 255 -18.80 8.66 5.32
CA PRO A 255 -19.66 7.98 6.27
C PRO A 255 -19.00 6.73 6.85
N LEU A 256 -19.35 6.46 8.13
CA LEU A 256 -18.83 5.36 8.92
C LEU A 256 -19.91 4.30 9.18
N LEU A 257 -19.46 3.13 9.57
CA LEU A 257 -20.28 2.08 10.19
C LEU A 257 -20.83 2.55 11.55
N ARG A 258 -21.72 1.75 12.14
CA ARG A 258 -22.31 2.04 13.46
C ARG A 258 -21.29 2.14 14.60
N ASP A 259 -20.11 1.50 14.43
CA ASP A 259 -19.02 1.57 15.40
C ASP A 259 -18.34 2.94 15.46
N ARG A 260 -18.66 3.84 14.52
CA ARG A 260 -18.10 5.18 14.40
C ARG A 260 -16.56 5.16 14.30
N LEU A 261 -16.01 4.16 13.62
CA LEU A 261 -14.58 4.01 13.42
C LEU A 261 -14.27 3.64 11.96
N HIS A 262 -14.92 2.59 11.47
CA HIS A 262 -14.65 2.06 10.13
C HIS A 262 -15.58 2.69 9.09
N PHE A 263 -15.06 2.88 7.90
CA PHE A 263 -15.86 3.34 6.77
C PHE A 263 -16.95 2.31 6.44
N ASN A 264 -18.17 2.78 6.15
CA ASN A 264 -19.20 1.92 5.56
C ASN A 264 -18.96 1.75 4.05
N ALA A 265 -19.80 0.98 3.36
CA ALA A 265 -19.63 0.69 1.93
C ALA A 265 -19.50 1.97 1.08
N LYS A 266 -20.34 2.98 1.31
CA LYS A 266 -20.26 4.26 0.60
C LYS A 266 -18.96 5.00 0.91
N GLY A 267 -18.55 5.03 2.19
CA GLY A 267 -17.30 5.68 2.60
C GLY A 267 -16.07 5.00 2.01
N ALA A 268 -16.04 3.66 1.99
CA ALA A 268 -14.96 2.90 1.40
C ALA A 268 -14.89 3.09 -0.13
N GLN A 269 -16.02 3.09 -0.82
CA GLN A 269 -16.09 3.36 -2.26
C GLN A 269 -15.54 4.75 -2.58
N GLU A 270 -16.06 5.77 -1.91
CA GLU A 270 -15.66 7.17 -2.12
C GLU A 270 -14.17 7.38 -1.79
N LEU A 271 -13.67 6.78 -0.71
CA LEU A 271 -12.25 6.86 -0.36
C LEU A 271 -11.38 6.23 -1.45
N GLY A 272 -11.73 5.04 -1.91
CA GLY A 272 -11.00 4.36 -2.99
C GLY A 272 -11.01 5.17 -4.29
N ASP A 273 -12.13 5.80 -4.63
CA ASP A 273 -12.25 6.71 -5.77
C ASP A 273 -11.29 7.89 -5.64
N ARG A 274 -11.25 8.55 -4.47
CA ARG A 274 -10.33 9.66 -4.20
C ARG A 274 -8.86 9.26 -4.31
N PHE A 275 -8.49 8.08 -3.82
CA PHE A 275 -7.14 7.53 -3.98
C PHE A 275 -6.78 7.32 -5.46
N PHE A 276 -7.66 6.70 -6.22
CA PHE A 276 -7.44 6.45 -7.65
C PHE A 276 -7.33 7.76 -8.45
N GLU A 277 -8.24 8.71 -8.23
CA GLU A 277 -8.19 10.00 -8.91
C GLU A 277 -6.91 10.79 -8.54
N LYS A 278 -6.45 10.72 -7.29
CA LYS A 278 -5.16 11.31 -6.90
C LYS A 278 -4.00 10.65 -7.63
N MET A 279 -3.99 9.33 -7.80
CA MET A 279 -2.96 8.65 -8.60
C MET A 279 -2.93 9.12 -10.06
N LYS A 280 -4.10 9.38 -10.66
CA LYS A 280 -4.21 9.93 -12.02
C LYS A 280 -3.71 11.37 -12.08
N GLU A 281 -4.14 12.23 -11.16
CA GLU A 281 -3.70 13.64 -11.03
C GLU A 281 -2.16 13.71 -10.97
N LEU A 282 -1.56 12.87 -10.16
CA LEU A 282 -0.11 12.78 -9.97
C LEU A 282 0.62 12.06 -11.12
N LYS A 283 -0.11 11.56 -12.11
CA LYS A 283 0.43 10.78 -13.25
C LYS A 283 1.21 9.53 -12.80
N ILE A 284 0.92 9.00 -11.62
CA ILE A 284 1.46 7.74 -11.11
C ILE A 284 0.94 6.57 -11.96
N VAL A 285 -0.32 6.66 -12.35
CA VAL A 285 -1.02 5.71 -13.23
C VAL A 285 -1.46 6.43 -14.51
N ARG A 286 -1.33 5.71 -15.65
CA ARG A 286 -1.67 6.21 -17.00
C ARG A 286 -2.23 5.06 -17.81
#